data_375fd181760a24e1d68d60248e61faf8
#
_entry.id   375fd181760a24e1d68d60248e61faf8
#
_cell.length_a   1.000
_cell.length_b   1.000
_cell.length_c   1.000
_cell.angle_alpha   90.00
_cell.angle_beta   90.00
_cell.angle_gamma   90.00
#
_symmetry.space_group_name_H-M   'P 1'
#
loop_
_entity.id
_entity.type
_entity.pdbx_description
1 polymer ?
#
loop_
_entity_poly.entity_id
_entity_poly.type
_entity_poly.pdbx_seq_one_letter_code
_entity_poly.pdbx_strand_id
1 'polypeptide(L)'
;MASTATEPTTAEDGATRNVGRIEEIQGVVIEAVFPERLPEINHAITVARPVAAAEEQAEGISPGAGDALLVCEVQQHLGDDRVRAVAMDTTDGLARGLEVIDTGAPISVPVGEATLGRIFNLLGEPIDLGAPMPEGVERRSIHQDAPRVEELTPTTEMFETGIKVIDLLAPYAKGGKVGLFGGAGVGKTVLIQELIHNLAKEHGGLSAFCGVGERSREGNDLWLEMKESGVLDKTMLVFGQMNEPPGARMRVALSGLTMAEHFRDEGQDVLLFIDNIFRFVQAGSEVSALLGRMPSQVGYQPTLETEMGQLQERITSTKRGSVTSVQAIYVPADDYTDPAPASVFAHLNATTALSRSISEKGIYPAVDPLDSTSTILKADIVGEDHFRVANQVKEILQRYKELQDIIAILGIDELSDEDKLTVQRARRIERFLSQPFFVAEEFTGTPGAYVPIADTIRGFEEIIEGKHDDVPESAFFLKGTIDEVVEAAKK
;
A
#
# COMPACT_ATOMS: atom_id res chain seq x y z
N MET A 1 26.88 17.01 -54.13
CA MET A 1 25.50 17.35 -53.77
C MET A 1 25.44 17.26 -52.26
N ALA A 2 25.17 18.36 -51.62
CA ALA A 2 25.39 18.57 -50.19
C ALA A 2 24.34 17.79 -49.35
N SER A 3 24.86 17.05 -48.37
CA SER A 3 24.11 16.48 -47.26
C SER A 3 23.77 17.62 -46.30
N THR A 4 22.51 17.96 -46.18
CA THR A 4 22.01 18.87 -45.15
C THR A 4 21.96 18.09 -43.83
N ALA A 5 22.95 18.36 -42.98
CA ALA A 5 22.87 18.02 -41.56
C ALA A 5 21.74 18.86 -40.92
N THR A 6 20.76 18.19 -40.37
CA THR A 6 19.73 18.84 -39.56
C THR A 6 20.36 19.27 -38.24
N GLU A 7 20.39 20.58 -37.98
CA GLU A 7 20.78 21.12 -36.69
C GLU A 7 19.84 20.68 -35.58
N PRO A 8 20.33 20.39 -34.36
CA PRO A 8 19.50 20.06 -33.24
C PRO A 8 18.68 21.26 -32.79
N THR A 9 17.38 21.08 -32.64
CA THR A 9 16.44 22.08 -32.14
C THR A 9 16.84 22.54 -30.74
N THR A 10 17.20 23.78 -30.55
CA THR A 10 17.45 24.40 -29.26
C THR A 10 16.19 24.46 -28.44
N ALA A 11 16.23 23.94 -27.19
CA ALA A 11 15.18 24.19 -26.20
C ALA A 11 15.11 25.69 -25.87
N GLU A 12 13.91 26.21 -25.61
CA GLU A 12 13.60 27.63 -25.42
C GLU A 12 14.17 28.28 -24.14
N ASP A 13 14.96 27.56 -23.33
CA ASP A 13 15.76 28.15 -22.24
C ASP A 13 17.24 27.89 -22.50
N GLY A 14 18.01 28.95 -22.62
CA GLY A 14 19.44 28.95 -22.96
C GLY A 14 20.41 28.23 -22.00
N ALA A 15 19.97 27.17 -21.33
CA ALA A 15 20.81 26.26 -20.58
C ALA A 15 21.40 25.21 -21.52
N THR A 16 22.72 25.18 -21.64
CA THR A 16 23.46 24.12 -22.32
C THR A 16 23.11 22.77 -21.72
N ARG A 17 22.56 21.84 -22.53
CA ARG A 17 22.30 20.46 -22.11
C ARG A 17 23.56 19.81 -21.59
N ASN A 18 23.51 19.26 -20.38
CA ASN A 18 24.59 18.48 -19.80
C ASN A 18 24.56 17.07 -20.41
N VAL A 19 25.54 16.77 -21.25
CA VAL A 19 25.57 15.55 -22.07
C VAL A 19 26.74 14.68 -21.68
N GLY A 20 26.45 13.42 -21.40
CA GLY A 20 27.43 12.38 -21.13
C GLY A 20 27.36 11.25 -22.16
N ARG A 21 28.13 10.18 -21.90
CA ARG A 21 28.15 8.97 -22.73
C ARG A 21 28.20 7.71 -21.86
N ILE A 22 27.53 6.65 -22.29
CA ILE A 22 27.62 5.33 -21.66
C ILE A 22 29.05 4.78 -21.83
N GLU A 23 29.66 4.40 -20.72
CA GLU A 23 30.91 3.65 -20.70
C GLU A 23 30.74 2.16 -20.51
N GLU A 24 29.84 1.76 -19.61
CA GLU A 24 29.59 0.35 -19.24
C GLU A 24 28.13 0.11 -18.98
N ILE A 25 27.67 -1.10 -19.28
CA ILE A 25 26.31 -1.58 -19.00
C ILE A 25 26.43 -2.92 -18.27
N GLN A 26 25.87 -3.01 -17.06
CA GLN A 26 25.83 -4.23 -16.25
C GLN A 26 24.38 -4.53 -15.84
N GLY A 27 23.66 -5.32 -16.65
CA GLY A 27 22.24 -5.55 -16.44
C GLY A 27 21.48 -4.21 -16.50
N VAL A 28 20.76 -3.86 -15.45
CA VAL A 28 20.02 -2.60 -15.35
C VAL A 28 20.82 -1.42 -14.79
N VAL A 29 22.12 -1.60 -14.56
CA VAL A 29 23.02 -0.52 -14.11
C VAL A 29 23.86 -0.03 -15.29
N ILE A 30 23.90 1.27 -15.49
CA ILE A 30 24.75 1.92 -16.48
C ILE A 30 25.79 2.80 -15.78
N GLU A 31 27.01 2.82 -16.33
CA GLU A 31 28.02 3.81 -16.00
C GLU A 31 28.12 4.82 -17.16
N ALA A 32 28.06 6.10 -16.83
CA ALA A 32 28.14 7.18 -17.79
C ALA A 32 29.14 8.21 -17.34
N VAL A 33 29.84 8.81 -18.32
CA VAL A 33 30.83 9.90 -18.13
C VAL A 33 30.17 11.21 -18.53
N PHE A 34 30.27 12.22 -17.66
CA PHE A 34 29.81 13.58 -17.87
C PHE A 34 30.99 14.56 -17.75
N PRO A 35 31.64 14.94 -18.84
CA PRO A 35 32.89 15.70 -18.79
C PRO A 35 32.73 17.15 -18.33
N GLU A 36 31.53 17.73 -18.43
CA GLU A 36 31.30 19.13 -18.06
C GLU A 36 30.83 19.28 -16.61
N ARG A 37 29.82 18.49 -16.21
CA ARG A 37 29.25 18.52 -14.88
C ARG A 37 28.62 17.18 -14.53
N LEU A 38 28.92 16.64 -13.34
CA LEU A 38 28.22 15.45 -12.83
C LEU A 38 26.76 15.76 -12.53
N PRO A 39 25.81 14.93 -13.01
CA PRO A 39 24.44 14.95 -12.51
C PRO A 39 24.40 14.70 -11.00
N GLU A 40 23.46 15.33 -10.31
CA GLU A 40 23.30 15.11 -8.87
C GLU A 40 22.75 13.70 -8.59
N ILE A 41 22.93 13.22 -7.37
CA ILE A 41 22.32 11.96 -6.91
C ILE A 41 20.80 12.12 -6.97
N ASN A 42 20.09 11.05 -7.40
CA ASN A 42 18.67 11.00 -7.70
C ASN A 42 18.21 11.79 -8.94
N HIS A 43 19.10 12.50 -9.66
CA HIS A 43 18.71 13.06 -10.95
C HIS A 43 18.35 11.96 -11.94
N ALA A 44 17.36 12.25 -12.76
CA ALA A 44 17.02 11.44 -13.91
C ALA A 44 17.93 11.78 -15.08
N ILE A 45 18.50 10.77 -15.69
CA ILE A 45 19.22 10.86 -16.95
C ILE A 45 18.50 10.03 -18.00
N THR A 46 18.53 10.45 -19.26
CA THR A 46 17.81 9.80 -20.35
C THR A 46 18.77 9.32 -21.43
N VAL A 47 18.45 8.14 -22.00
CA VAL A 47 19.21 7.54 -23.10
C VAL A 47 18.23 7.21 -24.23
N ALA A 48 18.52 7.68 -25.45
CA ALA A 48 17.73 7.31 -26.62
C ALA A 48 18.01 5.85 -27.01
N ARG A 49 16.95 5.03 -27.08
CA ARG A 49 17.04 3.64 -27.55
C ARG A 49 17.12 3.60 -29.06
N PRO A 50 17.87 2.64 -29.65
CA PRO A 50 17.82 2.37 -31.09
C PRO A 50 16.40 1.97 -31.51
N VAL A 51 15.91 2.50 -32.64
CA VAL A 51 14.53 2.31 -33.15
C VAL A 51 14.12 0.84 -33.27
N ALA A 52 15.06 -0.06 -33.61
CA ALA A 52 14.78 -1.51 -33.72
C ALA A 52 14.38 -2.15 -32.37
N ALA A 53 14.95 -1.71 -31.26
CA ALA A 53 14.60 -2.21 -29.94
C ALA A 53 13.25 -1.64 -29.43
N ALA A 54 12.89 -0.45 -29.88
CA ALA A 54 11.61 0.17 -29.57
C ALA A 54 10.44 -0.50 -30.31
N GLU A 55 10.64 -0.97 -31.56
CA GLU A 55 9.63 -1.69 -32.33
C GLU A 55 9.37 -3.12 -31.80
N GLU A 56 10.41 -3.85 -31.36
CA GLU A 56 10.27 -5.17 -30.76
C GLU A 56 9.54 -5.13 -29.40
N GLN A 57 9.68 -4.05 -28.65
CA GLN A 57 8.97 -3.86 -27.37
C GLN A 57 7.50 -3.43 -27.55
N ALA A 58 7.17 -2.72 -28.62
CA ALA A 58 5.81 -2.32 -28.93
C ALA A 58 4.89 -3.52 -29.30
N GLU A 59 5.47 -4.66 -29.73
CA GLU A 59 4.73 -5.91 -29.99
C GLU A 59 4.55 -6.79 -28.73
N GLY A 60 5.35 -6.57 -27.68
CA GLY A 60 5.20 -7.23 -26.37
C GLY A 60 4.35 -6.37 -25.44
N ILE A 61 3.31 -6.93 -24.86
CA ILE A 61 2.32 -6.32 -23.95
C ILE A 61 2.98 -5.73 -22.70
N SER A 62 3.84 -4.72 -22.84
CA SER A 62 4.28 -3.85 -21.76
C SER A 62 3.69 -2.46 -22.05
N PRO A 63 2.69 -2.01 -21.29
CA PRO A 63 2.22 -0.63 -21.37
C PRO A 63 3.39 0.31 -21.04
N GLY A 64 3.75 1.20 -21.96
CA GLY A 64 4.91 2.09 -21.85
C GLY A 64 6.04 1.84 -22.87
N ALA A 65 5.96 0.77 -23.67
CA ALA A 65 7.00 0.42 -24.67
C ALA A 65 7.05 1.35 -25.91
N GLY A 66 6.40 2.49 -25.88
CA GLY A 66 6.40 3.47 -26.98
C GLY A 66 7.46 4.56 -26.86
N ASP A 67 8.14 4.73 -25.73
CA ASP A 67 9.11 5.78 -25.57
C ASP A 67 10.51 5.34 -25.99
N ALA A 68 11.02 6.02 -27.00
CA ALA A 68 12.39 5.88 -27.49
C ALA A 68 13.46 6.27 -26.41
N LEU A 69 13.03 6.76 -25.24
CA LEU A 69 13.89 7.23 -24.16
C LEU A 69 13.84 6.29 -22.97
N LEU A 70 14.99 5.73 -22.60
CA LEU A 70 15.17 5.06 -21.32
C LEU A 70 15.50 6.09 -20.25
N VAL A 71 14.74 6.07 -19.15
CA VAL A 71 15.03 6.86 -17.94
C VAL A 71 15.87 6.03 -16.97
N CYS A 72 16.96 6.63 -16.48
CA CYS A 72 17.79 6.03 -15.42
C CYS A 72 17.98 7.05 -14.30
N GLU A 73 18.11 6.57 -13.06
CA GLU A 73 18.32 7.42 -11.89
C GLU A 73 19.77 7.30 -11.40
N VAL A 74 20.44 8.43 -11.22
CA VAL A 74 21.81 8.48 -10.70
C VAL A 74 21.85 8.04 -9.24
N GLN A 75 22.65 7.01 -8.94
CA GLN A 75 22.76 6.42 -7.62
C GLN A 75 24.11 6.61 -6.95
N GLN A 76 25.18 6.82 -7.72
CA GLN A 76 26.54 6.96 -7.21
C GLN A 76 27.36 7.86 -8.10
N HIS A 77 28.25 8.65 -7.47
CA HIS A 77 29.41 9.26 -8.10
C HIS A 77 30.63 8.37 -7.91
N LEU A 78 31.33 8.04 -8.98
CA LEU A 78 32.49 7.12 -8.94
C LEU A 78 33.84 7.85 -8.96
N GLY A 79 33.83 9.17 -9.15
CA GLY A 79 35.04 9.95 -9.49
C GLY A 79 35.33 9.94 -10.99
N ASP A 80 36.33 10.69 -11.42
CA ASP A 80 36.74 10.82 -12.83
C ASP A 80 35.56 11.11 -13.78
N ASP A 81 34.70 12.06 -13.40
CA ASP A 81 33.52 12.50 -14.14
C ASP A 81 32.47 11.38 -14.41
N ARG A 82 32.50 10.29 -13.63
CA ARG A 82 31.62 9.13 -13.79
C ARG A 82 30.50 9.10 -12.78
N VAL A 83 29.35 8.68 -13.28
CA VAL A 83 28.19 8.34 -12.48
C VAL A 83 27.74 6.90 -12.74
N ARG A 84 27.15 6.28 -11.73
CA ARG A 84 26.44 5.00 -11.87
C ARG A 84 24.97 5.24 -11.66
N ALA A 85 24.16 4.81 -12.64
CA ALA A 85 22.73 5.01 -12.64
C ALA A 85 21.99 3.68 -12.82
N VAL A 86 20.78 3.60 -12.27
CA VAL A 86 19.89 2.44 -12.36
C VAL A 86 18.79 2.73 -13.35
N ALA A 87 18.62 1.85 -14.31
CA ALA A 87 17.57 1.96 -15.33
C ALA A 87 16.18 1.66 -14.73
N MET A 88 15.20 2.43 -15.16
CA MET A 88 13.80 2.26 -14.77
C MET A 88 13.04 1.29 -15.67
N ASP A 89 13.65 0.86 -16.76
CA ASP A 89 13.14 -0.14 -17.68
C ASP A 89 14.33 -0.99 -18.21
N THR A 90 14.07 -1.94 -19.11
CA THR A 90 15.12 -2.78 -19.68
C THR A 90 16.21 -1.97 -20.37
N THR A 91 17.45 -2.44 -20.26
CA THR A 91 18.63 -1.88 -20.96
C THR A 91 18.91 -2.55 -22.31
N ASP A 92 18.02 -3.43 -22.77
CA ASP A 92 18.19 -4.14 -24.02
C ASP A 92 18.32 -3.15 -25.21
N GLY A 93 19.22 -3.47 -26.11
CA GLY A 93 19.54 -2.64 -27.25
C GLY A 93 20.45 -1.44 -26.98
N LEU A 94 20.80 -1.14 -25.71
CA LEU A 94 21.80 -0.11 -25.42
C LEU A 94 23.20 -0.57 -25.79
N ALA A 95 24.03 0.41 -26.18
CA ALA A 95 25.43 0.17 -26.53
C ALA A 95 26.35 1.19 -25.83
N ARG A 96 27.59 0.80 -25.61
CA ARG A 96 28.64 1.71 -25.17
C ARG A 96 28.79 2.88 -26.16
N GLY A 97 28.97 4.08 -25.64
CA GLY A 97 29.16 5.29 -26.42
C GLY A 97 27.87 6.01 -26.79
N LEU A 98 26.66 5.46 -26.47
CA LEU A 98 25.42 6.19 -26.63
C LEU A 98 25.41 7.44 -25.75
N GLU A 99 24.79 8.49 -26.28
CA GLU A 99 24.58 9.75 -25.60
C GLU A 99 23.64 9.63 -24.44
N VAL A 100 23.96 10.26 -23.33
CA VAL A 100 23.15 10.32 -22.11
C VAL A 100 22.91 11.77 -21.76
N ILE A 101 21.68 12.15 -21.54
CA ILE A 101 21.29 13.52 -21.23
C ILE A 101 20.87 13.63 -19.77
N ASP A 102 21.50 14.52 -19.01
CA ASP A 102 21.04 14.90 -17.69
C ASP A 102 19.81 15.79 -17.81
N THR A 103 18.69 15.40 -17.19
CA THR A 103 17.45 16.19 -17.20
C THR A 103 17.53 17.41 -16.27
N GLY A 104 18.55 17.45 -15.38
CA GLY A 104 18.73 18.48 -14.37
C GLY A 104 17.78 18.41 -13.19
N ALA A 105 16.99 17.33 -13.08
CA ALA A 105 16.03 17.13 -12.01
C ALA A 105 15.79 15.63 -11.71
N PRO A 106 15.29 15.28 -10.53
CA PRO A 106 14.84 13.94 -10.22
C PRO A 106 13.63 13.50 -11.06
N ILE A 107 13.32 12.20 -11.04
CA ILE A 107 12.07 11.66 -11.60
C ILE A 107 10.89 12.41 -10.96
N SER A 108 9.93 12.83 -11.80
CA SER A 108 8.72 13.50 -11.37
C SER A 108 7.47 12.81 -11.90
N VAL A 109 6.36 12.96 -11.18
CA VAL A 109 5.05 12.40 -11.54
C VAL A 109 3.99 13.49 -11.61
N PRO A 110 2.96 13.33 -12.46
CA PRO A 110 1.83 14.25 -12.48
C PRO A 110 1.08 14.18 -11.15
N VAL A 111 0.50 15.30 -10.74
CA VAL A 111 -0.29 15.42 -9.52
C VAL A 111 -1.59 16.18 -9.79
N GLY A 112 -2.57 16.07 -8.89
CA GLY A 112 -3.84 16.77 -8.96
C GLY A 112 -4.97 15.94 -9.57
N GLU A 113 -6.14 16.55 -9.75
CA GLU A 113 -7.39 15.89 -10.15
C GLU A 113 -7.28 15.06 -11.44
N ALA A 114 -6.40 15.45 -12.37
CA ALA A 114 -6.18 14.73 -13.61
C ALA A 114 -5.62 13.29 -13.41
N THR A 115 -5.13 12.98 -12.21
CA THR A 115 -4.61 11.64 -11.86
C THR A 115 -5.69 10.69 -11.37
N LEU A 116 -6.85 11.20 -10.95
CA LEU A 116 -7.93 10.38 -10.44
C LEU A 116 -8.57 9.53 -11.55
N GLY A 117 -8.90 8.30 -11.21
CA GLY A 117 -9.49 7.34 -12.15
C GLY A 117 -8.51 6.69 -13.12
N ARG A 118 -7.20 6.97 -12.98
CA ARG A 118 -6.17 6.58 -13.93
C ARG A 118 -5.18 5.56 -13.34
N ILE A 119 -4.52 4.85 -14.25
CA ILE A 119 -3.42 3.94 -13.93
C ILE A 119 -2.12 4.50 -14.51
N PHE A 120 -1.07 4.53 -13.70
CA PHE A 120 0.24 5.06 -14.06
C PHE A 120 1.35 4.02 -13.87
N ASN A 121 2.42 4.16 -14.65
CA ASN A 121 3.71 3.57 -14.32
C ASN A 121 4.46 4.46 -13.30
N LEU A 122 5.67 4.05 -12.93
CA LEU A 122 6.49 4.81 -11.97
C LEU A 122 6.86 6.22 -12.45
N LEU A 123 6.92 6.46 -13.75
CA LEU A 123 7.22 7.78 -14.35
C LEU A 123 6.00 8.70 -14.42
N GLY A 124 4.84 8.20 -13.97
CA GLY A 124 3.58 8.91 -14.05
C GLY A 124 3.02 9.01 -15.47
N GLU A 125 3.35 8.04 -16.31
CA GLU A 125 2.75 7.87 -17.63
C GLU A 125 1.50 7.00 -17.52
N PRO A 126 0.37 7.41 -18.11
CA PRO A 126 -0.85 6.61 -18.05
C PRO A 126 -0.71 5.33 -18.89
N ILE A 127 -1.06 4.20 -18.28
CA ILE A 127 -1.00 2.86 -18.90
C ILE A 127 -2.38 2.20 -19.05
N ASP A 128 -3.45 2.96 -18.85
CA ASP A 128 -4.84 2.51 -18.89
C ASP A 128 -5.49 2.59 -20.28
N LEU A 129 -4.70 2.81 -21.34
CA LEU A 129 -5.18 3.02 -22.72
C LEU A 129 -6.18 4.19 -22.86
N GLY A 130 -6.27 5.05 -21.87
CA GLY A 130 -7.10 6.25 -21.89
C GLY A 130 -6.47 7.42 -22.66
N ALA A 131 -7.10 8.58 -22.57
CA ALA A 131 -6.56 9.80 -23.17
C ALA A 131 -5.19 10.16 -22.56
N PRO A 132 -4.26 10.75 -23.32
CA PRO A 132 -3.02 11.29 -22.78
C PRO A 132 -3.30 12.28 -21.63
N MET A 133 -2.32 12.46 -20.74
CA MET A 133 -2.42 13.50 -19.70
C MET A 133 -2.57 14.88 -20.35
N PRO A 134 -3.40 15.77 -19.79
CA PRO A 134 -3.52 17.14 -20.29
C PRO A 134 -2.17 17.87 -20.28
N GLU A 135 -1.94 18.74 -21.26
CA GLU A 135 -0.75 19.59 -21.27
C GLU A 135 -0.73 20.53 -20.07
N GLY A 136 0.43 20.74 -19.47
CA GLY A 136 0.60 21.66 -18.33
C GLY A 136 0.17 21.12 -16.97
N VAL A 137 -0.10 19.83 -16.84
CA VAL A 137 -0.34 19.20 -15.52
C VAL A 137 0.88 19.40 -14.63
N GLU A 138 0.65 19.85 -13.39
CA GLU A 138 1.70 19.97 -12.38
C GLU A 138 2.40 18.63 -12.18
N ARG A 139 3.73 18.66 -12.09
CA ARG A 139 4.53 17.49 -11.77
C ARG A 139 5.37 17.76 -10.54
N ARG A 140 5.48 16.77 -9.66
CA ARG A 140 6.30 16.83 -8.45
C ARG A 140 7.35 15.73 -8.45
N SER A 141 8.53 16.05 -7.93
CA SER A 141 9.60 15.07 -7.73
C SER A 141 9.12 13.94 -6.82
N ILE A 142 9.51 12.70 -7.12
CA ILE A 142 9.26 11.55 -6.24
C ILE A 142 10.14 11.58 -4.99
N HIS A 143 11.26 12.29 -5.04
CA HIS A 143 12.15 12.53 -3.90
C HIS A 143 11.75 13.83 -3.19
N GLN A 144 10.87 13.66 -2.20
CA GLN A 144 10.37 14.73 -1.34
C GLN A 144 10.89 14.51 0.08
N ASP A 145 11.12 15.59 0.80
CA ASP A 145 11.38 15.53 2.23
C ASP A 145 10.10 15.21 3.01
N ALA A 146 10.25 14.58 4.16
CA ALA A 146 9.14 14.42 5.10
C ALA A 146 8.64 15.80 5.58
N PRO A 147 7.35 15.94 5.93
CA PRO A 147 6.82 17.17 6.51
C PRO A 147 7.60 17.59 7.75
N ARG A 148 7.82 18.88 7.91
CA ARG A 148 8.53 19.42 9.08
C ARG A 148 7.71 19.20 10.35
N VAL A 149 8.38 19.04 11.49
CA VAL A 149 7.73 18.84 12.79
C VAL A 149 6.66 19.91 13.08
N GLU A 150 6.88 21.13 12.65
CA GLU A 150 5.96 22.27 12.80
C GLU A 150 4.65 22.10 12.00
N GLU A 151 4.67 21.31 10.93
CA GLU A 151 3.54 21.04 10.05
C GLU A 151 2.69 19.87 10.52
N LEU A 152 3.23 19.04 11.41
CA LEU A 152 2.55 17.85 11.91
C LEU A 152 1.38 18.21 12.83
N THR A 153 0.34 17.38 12.79
CA THR A 153 -0.77 17.48 13.75
C THR A 153 -0.37 16.87 15.08
N PRO A 154 -0.53 17.59 16.21
CA PRO A 154 -0.15 17.07 17.51
C PRO A 154 -1.15 16.05 18.10
N THR A 155 -2.38 16.02 17.57
CA THR A 155 -3.45 15.15 18.06
C THR A 155 -3.56 13.89 17.21
N THR A 156 -3.69 12.75 17.86
CA THR A 156 -3.99 11.47 17.22
C THR A 156 -5.50 11.27 17.19
N GLU A 157 -6.07 11.15 16.00
CA GLU A 157 -7.48 10.87 15.79
C GLU A 157 -7.65 9.46 15.21
N MET A 158 -8.75 8.80 15.57
CA MET A 158 -9.11 7.52 14.98
C MET A 158 -9.63 7.73 13.55
N PHE A 159 -9.16 6.90 12.62
CA PHE A 159 -9.72 6.76 11.28
C PHE A 159 -10.77 5.66 11.30
N GLU A 160 -12.04 6.03 11.21
CA GLU A 160 -13.16 5.08 11.24
C GLU A 160 -13.30 4.39 9.89
N THR A 161 -13.21 3.06 9.89
CA THR A 161 -13.25 2.25 8.65
C THR A 161 -14.66 1.73 8.34
N GLY A 162 -15.55 1.72 9.31
CA GLY A 162 -16.88 1.10 9.23
C GLY A 162 -16.84 -0.43 9.28
N ILE A 163 -15.69 -1.02 9.60
CA ILE A 163 -15.49 -2.46 9.73
C ILE A 163 -15.33 -2.79 11.22
N LYS A 164 -16.33 -3.46 11.79
CA LYS A 164 -16.45 -3.70 13.24
C LYS A 164 -15.19 -4.24 13.90
N VAL A 165 -14.58 -5.28 13.34
CA VAL A 165 -13.41 -5.95 13.93
C VAL A 165 -12.20 -5.02 13.95
N ILE A 166 -12.01 -4.19 12.93
CA ILE A 166 -10.92 -3.22 12.86
C ILE A 166 -11.18 -2.09 13.83
N ASP A 167 -12.32 -1.42 13.69
CA ASP A 167 -12.63 -0.22 14.46
C ASP A 167 -12.68 -0.49 15.95
N LEU A 168 -13.19 -1.65 16.38
CA LEU A 168 -13.26 -2.00 17.79
C LEU A 168 -11.92 -2.44 18.38
N LEU A 169 -11.20 -3.37 17.70
CA LEU A 169 -10.11 -4.13 18.32
C LEU A 169 -8.71 -3.73 17.87
N ALA A 170 -8.60 -3.13 16.68
CA ALA A 170 -7.34 -2.66 16.11
C ALA A 170 -7.54 -1.36 15.33
N PRO A 171 -8.09 -0.30 15.95
CA PRO A 171 -8.46 0.95 15.27
C PRO A 171 -7.27 1.60 14.60
N TYR A 172 -7.50 2.16 13.41
CA TYR A 172 -6.48 2.87 12.64
C TYR A 172 -6.35 4.32 13.10
N ALA A 173 -5.11 4.80 13.15
CA ALA A 173 -4.84 6.21 13.39
C ALA A 173 -4.92 6.98 12.06
N LYS A 174 -5.55 8.14 12.05
CA LYS A 174 -5.50 9.08 10.93
C LYS A 174 -4.07 9.55 10.72
N GLY A 175 -3.56 9.41 9.49
CA GLY A 175 -2.13 9.63 9.20
C GLY A 175 -1.19 8.55 9.74
N GLY A 176 -1.75 7.45 10.23
CA GLY A 176 -1.01 6.30 10.71
C GLY A 176 -0.60 5.33 9.62
N LYS A 177 0.22 4.37 10.01
CA LYS A 177 0.75 3.31 9.16
C LYS A 177 0.24 1.97 9.67
N VAL A 178 -0.50 1.26 8.84
CA VAL A 178 -1.11 -0.03 9.19
C VAL A 178 -0.42 -1.14 8.40
N GLY A 179 0.04 -2.15 9.11
CA GLY A 179 0.53 -3.38 8.48
C GLY A 179 -0.59 -4.39 8.30
N LEU A 180 -0.79 -4.84 7.07
CA LEU A 180 -1.76 -5.89 6.74
C LEU A 180 -1.02 -7.19 6.46
N PHE A 181 -1.21 -8.14 7.37
CA PHE A 181 -0.57 -9.46 7.31
C PHE A 181 -1.58 -10.51 6.92
N GLY A 182 -1.15 -11.51 6.17
CA GLY A 182 -1.98 -12.66 5.84
C GLY A 182 -1.44 -13.46 4.67
N GLY A 183 -1.66 -14.75 4.70
CA GLY A 183 -1.33 -15.66 3.61
C GLY A 183 -2.20 -15.42 2.37
N ALA A 184 -1.96 -16.21 1.33
CA ALA A 184 -2.80 -16.19 0.14
C ALA A 184 -4.21 -16.69 0.43
N GLY A 185 -5.23 -16.08 -0.18
CA GLY A 185 -6.62 -16.54 -0.14
C GLY A 185 -7.39 -16.23 1.15
N VAL A 186 -6.88 -15.36 2.02
CA VAL A 186 -7.58 -14.95 3.27
C VAL A 186 -8.45 -13.69 3.11
N GLY A 187 -8.60 -13.16 1.90
CA GLY A 187 -9.45 -11.99 1.61
C GLY A 187 -8.75 -10.64 1.73
N LYS A 188 -7.40 -10.59 1.59
CA LYS A 188 -6.64 -9.34 1.66
C LYS A 188 -7.13 -8.28 0.66
N THR A 189 -7.23 -8.65 -0.61
CA THR A 189 -7.67 -7.76 -1.69
C THR A 189 -9.09 -7.25 -1.45
N VAL A 190 -10.00 -8.13 -1.04
CA VAL A 190 -11.40 -7.77 -0.72
C VAL A 190 -11.47 -6.78 0.43
N LEU A 191 -10.64 -6.94 1.47
CA LEU A 191 -10.56 -5.99 2.57
C LEU A 191 -10.03 -4.62 2.12
N ILE A 192 -9.01 -4.59 1.27
CA ILE A 192 -8.47 -3.34 0.69
C ILE A 192 -9.55 -2.62 -0.11
N GLN A 193 -10.27 -3.33 -0.95
CA GLN A 193 -11.35 -2.76 -1.76
C GLN A 193 -12.50 -2.21 -0.90
N GLU A 194 -12.86 -2.90 0.17
CA GLU A 194 -13.89 -2.43 1.09
C GLU A 194 -13.45 -1.16 1.81
N LEU A 195 -12.19 -1.07 2.23
CA LEU A 195 -11.64 0.16 2.82
C LEU A 195 -11.67 1.34 1.84
N ILE A 196 -11.34 1.10 0.56
CA ILE A 196 -11.42 2.12 -0.51
C ILE A 196 -12.88 2.54 -0.71
N HIS A 197 -13.79 1.56 -0.77
CA HIS A 197 -15.21 1.81 -0.95
C HIS A 197 -15.77 2.68 0.19
N ASN A 198 -15.51 2.30 1.43
CA ASN A 198 -16.00 2.99 2.61
C ASN A 198 -15.43 4.41 2.69
N LEU A 199 -14.13 4.59 2.42
CA LEU A 199 -13.55 5.93 2.38
C LEU A 199 -14.19 6.81 1.30
N ALA A 200 -14.36 6.28 0.09
CA ALA A 200 -14.88 7.04 -1.04
C ALA A 200 -16.35 7.43 -0.87
N LYS A 201 -17.17 6.55 -0.29
CA LYS A 201 -18.63 6.74 -0.16
C LYS A 201 -19.01 7.46 1.12
N GLU A 202 -18.44 7.09 2.25
CA GLU A 202 -18.84 7.59 3.56
C GLU A 202 -18.04 8.86 3.97
N HIS A 203 -16.75 8.89 3.67
CA HIS A 203 -15.89 10.02 4.05
C HIS A 203 -15.59 10.99 2.90
N GLY A 204 -15.95 10.64 1.67
CA GLY A 204 -15.67 11.48 0.49
C GLY A 204 -14.18 11.62 0.17
N GLY A 205 -13.32 10.82 0.83
CA GLY A 205 -11.87 10.85 0.69
C GLY A 205 -11.35 10.24 -0.60
N LEU A 206 -10.06 10.38 -0.81
CA LEU A 206 -9.35 9.88 -1.99
C LEU A 206 -8.45 8.70 -1.61
N SER A 207 -8.19 7.83 -2.57
CA SER A 207 -7.31 6.69 -2.40
C SER A 207 -6.20 6.68 -3.44
N ALA A 208 -5.02 6.20 -3.03
CA ALA A 208 -3.91 5.87 -3.91
C ALA A 208 -3.52 4.41 -3.69
N PHE A 209 -3.37 3.65 -4.75
CA PHE A 209 -2.92 2.27 -4.67
C PHE A 209 -1.60 2.10 -5.41
N CYS A 210 -0.58 1.61 -4.71
CA CYS A 210 0.74 1.32 -5.25
C CYS A 210 0.94 -0.20 -5.33
N GLY A 211 0.92 -0.74 -6.55
CA GLY A 211 1.30 -2.13 -6.81
C GLY A 211 2.82 -2.25 -6.94
N VAL A 212 3.48 -2.79 -5.93
CA VAL A 212 4.93 -2.90 -5.86
C VAL A 212 5.35 -4.36 -6.03
N GLY A 213 5.83 -4.72 -7.22
CA GLY A 213 6.32 -6.06 -7.51
C GLY A 213 5.26 -7.16 -7.44
N GLU A 214 3.99 -6.80 -7.62
CA GLU A 214 2.88 -7.74 -7.65
C GLU A 214 2.58 -8.24 -9.07
N ARG A 215 1.69 -9.20 -9.20
CA ARG A 215 1.34 -9.79 -10.50
C ARG A 215 0.48 -8.83 -11.31
N SER A 216 0.81 -8.66 -12.57
CA SER A 216 0.06 -7.78 -13.50
C SER A 216 -1.42 -8.17 -13.60
N ARG A 217 -1.74 -9.46 -13.51
CA ARG A 217 -3.11 -9.95 -13.52
C ARG A 217 -3.90 -9.46 -12.30
N GLU A 218 -3.31 -9.52 -11.10
CA GLU A 218 -3.97 -9.06 -9.87
C GLU A 218 -4.22 -7.55 -9.90
N GLY A 219 -3.28 -6.78 -10.48
CA GLY A 219 -3.48 -5.35 -10.69
C GLY A 219 -4.59 -5.03 -11.68
N ASN A 220 -4.71 -5.81 -12.76
CA ASN A 220 -5.80 -5.64 -13.73
C ASN A 220 -7.17 -6.03 -13.13
N ASP A 221 -7.23 -7.14 -12.39
CA ASP A 221 -8.45 -7.59 -11.72
C ASP A 221 -8.92 -6.49 -10.73
N LEU A 222 -8.01 -5.95 -9.92
CA LEU A 222 -8.30 -4.85 -8.99
C LEU A 222 -8.87 -3.61 -9.70
N TRP A 223 -8.28 -3.21 -10.82
CA TRP A 223 -8.75 -2.07 -11.59
C TRP A 223 -10.18 -2.28 -12.12
N LEU A 224 -10.47 -3.47 -12.68
CA LEU A 224 -11.80 -3.80 -13.18
C LEU A 224 -12.84 -3.79 -12.06
N GLU A 225 -12.52 -4.40 -10.92
CA GLU A 225 -13.40 -4.44 -9.75
C GLU A 225 -13.66 -3.04 -9.17
N MET A 226 -12.64 -2.16 -9.12
CA MET A 226 -12.82 -0.75 -8.72
C MET A 226 -13.71 0.04 -9.69
N LYS A 227 -13.62 -0.29 -10.98
CA LYS A 227 -14.46 0.32 -12.01
C LYS A 227 -15.92 -0.13 -11.87
N GLU A 228 -16.15 -1.41 -11.62
CA GLU A 228 -17.49 -1.98 -11.40
C GLU A 228 -18.13 -1.46 -10.10
N SER A 229 -17.38 -1.35 -9.04
CA SER A 229 -17.86 -0.79 -7.74
C SER A 229 -18.05 0.74 -7.74
N GLY A 230 -17.63 1.43 -8.83
CA GLY A 230 -17.79 2.89 -8.97
C GLY A 230 -16.97 3.72 -7.98
N VAL A 231 -15.80 3.23 -7.54
CA VAL A 231 -14.87 3.96 -6.68
C VAL A 231 -13.61 4.41 -7.42
N LEU A 232 -13.44 3.97 -8.66
CA LEU A 232 -12.27 4.30 -9.46
C LEU A 232 -12.06 5.80 -9.63
N ASP A 233 -13.14 6.58 -9.80
CA ASP A 233 -13.08 8.04 -10.01
C ASP A 233 -12.45 8.81 -8.83
N LYS A 234 -12.34 8.18 -7.65
CA LYS A 234 -11.69 8.73 -6.45
C LYS A 234 -10.36 8.03 -6.12
N THR A 235 -9.87 7.21 -7.02
CA THR A 235 -8.68 6.39 -6.79
C THR A 235 -7.67 6.61 -7.90
N MET A 236 -6.40 6.74 -7.57
CA MET A 236 -5.28 6.68 -8.49
C MET A 236 -4.48 5.39 -8.27
N LEU A 237 -4.11 4.74 -9.36
CA LEU A 237 -3.37 3.49 -9.34
C LEU A 237 -1.97 3.71 -9.93
N VAL A 238 -0.94 3.22 -9.26
CA VAL A 238 0.46 3.32 -9.73
C VAL A 238 1.10 1.94 -9.64
N PHE A 239 1.50 1.39 -10.76
CA PHE A 239 2.02 0.02 -10.85
C PHE A 239 3.49 -0.03 -11.25
N GLY A 240 4.28 -0.80 -10.49
CA GLY A 240 5.60 -1.27 -10.82
C GLY A 240 5.62 -2.78 -10.58
N GLN A 241 5.22 -3.55 -11.58
CA GLN A 241 4.85 -4.95 -11.45
C GLN A 241 6.06 -5.89 -11.36
N MET A 242 5.79 -7.17 -11.11
CA MET A 242 6.80 -8.20 -10.88
C MET A 242 7.78 -8.39 -12.06
N ASN A 243 7.32 -8.14 -13.28
CA ASN A 243 8.13 -8.25 -14.51
C ASN A 243 9.02 -7.03 -14.76
N GLU A 244 8.80 -5.93 -14.05
CA GLU A 244 9.59 -4.73 -14.22
C GLU A 244 10.95 -4.81 -13.48
N PRO A 245 11.96 -4.06 -13.94
CA PRO A 245 13.29 -4.08 -13.34
C PRO A 245 13.27 -3.56 -11.89
N PRO A 246 14.29 -3.89 -11.08
CA PRO A 246 14.32 -3.51 -9.66
C PRO A 246 14.32 -2.00 -9.44
N GLY A 247 14.85 -1.20 -10.37
CA GLY A 247 14.76 0.28 -10.31
C GLY A 247 13.31 0.75 -10.27
N ALA A 248 12.46 0.22 -11.15
CA ALA A 248 11.03 0.54 -11.20
C ALA A 248 10.31 0.12 -9.91
N ARG A 249 10.49 -1.12 -9.48
CA ARG A 249 9.85 -1.65 -8.25
C ARG A 249 10.27 -0.89 -6.99
N MET A 250 11.49 -0.36 -6.95
CA MET A 250 12.00 0.43 -5.83
C MET A 250 11.43 1.85 -5.78
N ARG A 251 10.98 2.40 -6.91
CA ARG A 251 10.53 3.81 -6.99
C ARG A 251 9.02 3.98 -7.08
N VAL A 252 8.28 2.98 -7.51
CA VAL A 252 6.83 3.09 -7.72
C VAL A 252 6.06 3.51 -6.47
N ALA A 253 6.46 3.06 -5.28
CA ALA A 253 5.82 3.47 -4.02
C ALA A 253 6.02 4.97 -3.73
N LEU A 254 7.19 5.52 -4.09
CA LEU A 254 7.47 6.95 -3.97
C LEU A 254 6.62 7.77 -4.95
N SER A 255 6.40 7.25 -6.16
CA SER A 255 5.52 7.88 -7.17
C SER A 255 4.10 8.03 -6.66
N GLY A 256 3.50 6.94 -6.19
CA GLY A 256 2.13 6.99 -5.65
C GLY A 256 2.01 7.80 -4.37
N LEU A 257 3.01 7.75 -3.49
CA LEU A 257 3.04 8.59 -2.29
C LEU A 257 3.09 10.08 -2.65
N THR A 258 3.90 10.47 -3.65
CA THR A 258 3.97 11.86 -4.11
C THR A 258 2.63 12.36 -4.65
N MET A 259 1.90 11.52 -5.39
CA MET A 259 0.54 11.87 -5.84
C MET A 259 -0.42 12.01 -4.66
N ALA A 260 -0.35 11.14 -3.66
CA ALA A 260 -1.17 11.21 -2.45
C ALA A 260 -0.87 12.46 -1.60
N GLU A 261 0.40 12.82 -1.47
CA GLU A 261 0.84 14.01 -0.71
C GLU A 261 0.31 15.32 -1.29
N HIS A 262 0.15 15.41 -2.61
CA HIS A 262 -0.45 16.57 -3.24
C HIS A 262 -1.85 16.87 -2.66
N PHE A 263 -2.70 15.84 -2.60
CA PHE A 263 -4.06 16.00 -2.06
C PHE A 263 -4.07 16.24 -0.54
N ARG A 264 -3.15 15.62 0.21
CA ARG A 264 -2.94 15.94 1.63
C ARG A 264 -2.65 17.43 1.81
N ASP A 265 -1.76 17.98 0.99
CA ASP A 265 -1.34 19.37 1.06
C ASP A 265 -2.47 20.34 0.64
N GLU A 266 -3.44 19.87 -0.13
CA GLU A 266 -4.68 20.58 -0.47
C GLU A 266 -5.78 20.43 0.61
N GLY A 267 -5.51 19.71 1.69
CA GLY A 267 -6.46 19.57 2.81
C GLY A 267 -7.33 18.34 2.76
N GLN A 268 -6.99 17.35 1.93
CA GLN A 268 -7.73 16.10 1.79
C GLN A 268 -7.16 15.01 2.74
N ASP A 269 -8.03 14.07 3.08
CA ASP A 269 -7.62 12.82 3.71
C ASP A 269 -7.47 11.75 2.63
N VAL A 270 -6.28 11.18 2.54
CA VAL A 270 -5.92 10.20 1.52
C VAL A 270 -5.56 8.87 2.16
N LEU A 271 -6.11 7.79 1.62
CA LEU A 271 -5.74 6.43 2.01
C LEU A 271 -4.76 5.87 0.98
N LEU A 272 -3.54 5.58 1.42
CA LEU A 272 -2.47 5.04 0.59
C LEU A 272 -2.33 3.54 0.82
N PHE A 273 -2.53 2.75 -0.21
CA PHE A 273 -2.26 1.32 -0.20
C PHE A 273 -0.93 1.02 -0.85
N ILE A 274 -0.12 0.16 -0.22
CA ILE A 274 1.15 -0.34 -0.77
C ILE A 274 1.10 -1.87 -0.76
N ASP A 275 0.99 -2.47 -1.90
CA ASP A 275 1.00 -3.93 -2.04
C ASP A 275 2.11 -4.34 -3.03
N ASN A 276 3.24 -4.82 -2.58
CA ASN A 276 3.64 -5.24 -1.25
C ASN A 276 4.90 -4.48 -0.79
N ILE A 277 4.91 -3.97 0.45
CA ILE A 277 6.08 -3.21 0.95
C ILE A 277 7.36 -4.06 1.04
N PHE A 278 7.26 -5.36 1.25
CA PHE A 278 8.40 -6.27 1.21
C PHE A 278 9.10 -6.23 -0.17
N ARG A 279 8.35 -6.08 -1.26
CA ARG A 279 8.91 -6.01 -2.62
C ARG A 279 9.71 -4.72 -2.86
N PHE A 280 9.34 -3.63 -2.18
CA PHE A 280 10.15 -2.42 -2.15
C PHE A 280 11.54 -2.69 -1.55
N VAL A 281 11.60 -3.37 -0.40
CA VAL A 281 12.85 -3.77 0.25
C VAL A 281 13.65 -4.72 -0.63
N GLN A 282 13.01 -5.72 -1.22
CA GLN A 282 13.65 -6.70 -2.11
C GLN A 282 14.28 -6.00 -3.32
N ALA A 283 13.55 -5.08 -3.97
CA ALA A 283 14.08 -4.31 -5.10
C ALA A 283 15.28 -3.46 -4.69
N GLY A 284 15.25 -2.85 -3.51
CA GLY A 284 16.39 -2.13 -2.93
C GLY A 284 17.62 -3.02 -2.73
N SER A 285 17.44 -4.27 -2.28
CA SER A 285 18.55 -5.22 -2.12
C SER A 285 19.13 -5.65 -3.47
N GLU A 286 18.30 -5.88 -4.48
CA GLU A 286 18.72 -6.20 -5.84
C GLU A 286 19.55 -5.05 -6.44
N VAL A 287 19.06 -3.80 -6.33
CA VAL A 287 19.79 -2.60 -6.77
C VAL A 287 21.12 -2.45 -6.03
N SER A 288 21.12 -2.61 -4.71
CA SER A 288 22.33 -2.51 -3.89
C SER A 288 23.41 -3.52 -4.30
N ALA A 289 22.99 -4.77 -4.59
CA ALA A 289 23.89 -5.81 -5.07
C ALA A 289 24.50 -5.46 -6.45
N LEU A 290 23.66 -4.97 -7.38
CA LEU A 290 24.10 -4.54 -8.70
C LEU A 290 25.05 -3.32 -8.65
N LEU A 291 24.87 -2.45 -7.67
CA LEU A 291 25.75 -1.31 -7.41
C LEU A 291 27.06 -1.72 -6.70
N GLY A 292 27.25 -3.00 -6.37
CA GLY A 292 28.44 -3.51 -5.70
C GLY A 292 28.59 -3.05 -4.25
N ARG A 293 27.49 -2.67 -3.59
CA ARG A 293 27.51 -2.32 -2.16
C ARG A 293 27.66 -3.57 -1.31
N MET A 294 28.46 -3.48 -0.24
CA MET A 294 28.63 -4.59 0.70
C MET A 294 27.30 -4.89 1.41
N PRO A 295 26.77 -6.11 1.35
CA PRO A 295 25.51 -6.45 1.99
C PRO A 295 25.61 -6.41 3.52
N SER A 296 24.49 -6.09 4.18
CA SER A 296 24.33 -6.18 5.61
C SER A 296 23.80 -7.57 6.04
N GLN A 297 23.09 -7.66 7.15
CA GLN A 297 22.54 -8.92 7.66
C GLN A 297 21.62 -9.60 6.62
N VAL A 298 21.71 -10.92 6.52
CA VAL A 298 20.86 -11.76 5.65
C VAL A 298 20.91 -11.37 4.16
N GLY A 299 21.88 -10.55 3.75
CA GLY A 299 22.04 -10.13 2.36
C GLY A 299 21.30 -8.86 1.96
N TYR A 300 20.63 -8.19 2.90
CA TYR A 300 19.95 -6.92 2.62
C TYR A 300 20.94 -5.76 2.42
N GLN A 301 20.45 -4.67 1.82
CA GLN A 301 21.20 -3.44 1.61
C GLN A 301 21.59 -2.77 2.94
N PRO A 302 22.78 -2.16 3.04
CA PRO A 302 23.20 -1.43 4.23
C PRO A 302 22.36 -0.17 4.48
N THR A 303 21.62 0.30 3.48
CA THR A 303 20.75 1.48 3.49
C THR A 303 19.28 1.17 3.80
N LEU A 304 18.95 -0.07 4.18
CA LEU A 304 17.57 -0.55 4.40
C LEU A 304 16.76 0.40 5.31
N GLU A 305 17.28 0.69 6.49
CA GLU A 305 16.59 1.54 7.48
C GLU A 305 16.41 2.98 6.96
N THR A 306 17.41 3.50 6.24
CA THR A 306 17.34 4.85 5.67
C THR A 306 16.30 4.93 4.55
N GLU A 307 16.30 3.96 3.64
CA GLU A 307 15.33 3.90 2.53
C GLU A 307 13.91 3.72 3.04
N MET A 308 13.73 2.83 4.03
CA MET A 308 12.43 2.63 4.67
C MET A 308 11.98 3.89 5.42
N GLY A 309 12.86 4.53 6.18
CA GLY A 309 12.59 5.78 6.88
C GLY A 309 12.18 6.91 5.92
N GLN A 310 12.88 7.08 4.80
CA GLN A 310 12.55 8.08 3.79
C GLN A 310 11.13 7.91 3.22
N LEU A 311 10.67 6.67 3.02
CA LEU A 311 9.31 6.41 2.59
C LEU A 311 8.31 6.62 3.73
N GLN A 312 8.56 6.02 4.89
CA GLN A 312 7.60 5.94 5.99
C GLN A 312 7.35 7.28 6.68
N GLU A 313 8.39 8.12 6.86
CA GLU A 313 8.25 9.41 7.53
C GLU A 313 7.45 10.46 6.74
N ARG A 314 7.28 10.25 5.43
CA ARG A 314 6.41 11.08 4.59
C ARG A 314 4.93 10.78 4.81
N ILE A 315 4.61 9.55 5.27
CA ILE A 315 3.24 9.07 5.54
C ILE A 315 2.83 9.57 6.92
N THR A 316 2.05 10.64 6.97
CA THR A 316 1.68 11.28 8.24
C THR A 316 0.50 12.23 8.09
N SER A 317 -0.05 12.68 9.21
CA SER A 317 -1.01 13.78 9.29
C SER A 317 -0.30 15.11 9.44
N THR A 318 -0.72 16.09 8.64
CA THR A 318 -0.32 17.47 8.74
C THR A 318 -1.49 18.34 9.21
N LYS A 319 -1.24 19.60 9.53
CA LYS A 319 -2.29 20.58 9.85
C LYS A 319 -3.28 20.85 8.70
N ARG A 320 -2.97 20.40 7.50
CA ARG A 320 -3.82 20.55 6.31
C ARG A 320 -4.67 19.33 6.06
N GLY A 321 -4.06 18.16 5.95
CA GLY A 321 -4.70 16.90 5.64
C GLY A 321 -3.86 15.72 6.08
N SER A 322 -4.25 14.51 5.71
CA SER A 322 -3.55 13.30 6.13
C SER A 322 -3.31 12.32 4.99
N VAL A 323 -2.22 11.56 5.10
CA VAL A 323 -2.01 10.31 4.36
C VAL A 323 -1.98 9.18 5.37
N THR A 324 -3.00 8.34 5.37
CA THR A 324 -3.05 7.10 6.16
C THR A 324 -2.66 5.95 5.25
N SER A 325 -1.76 5.07 5.67
CA SER A 325 -1.35 3.95 4.82
C SER A 325 -1.78 2.59 5.35
N VAL A 326 -2.18 1.73 4.43
CA VAL A 326 -2.37 0.29 4.65
C VAL A 326 -1.36 -0.44 3.76
N GLN A 327 -0.41 -1.12 4.39
CA GLN A 327 0.72 -1.73 3.73
C GLN A 327 0.63 -3.25 3.85
N ALA A 328 0.47 -3.94 2.73
CA ALA A 328 0.55 -5.38 2.72
C ALA A 328 2.00 -5.81 2.96
N ILE A 329 2.20 -6.70 3.91
CA ILE A 329 3.52 -7.15 4.33
C ILE A 329 3.60 -8.67 4.14
N TYR A 330 4.53 -9.09 3.30
CA TYR A 330 4.94 -10.49 3.20
C TYR A 330 6.06 -10.77 4.21
N VAL A 331 5.87 -11.80 5.01
CA VAL A 331 6.87 -12.25 6.00
C VAL A 331 7.51 -13.53 5.47
N PRO A 332 8.79 -13.49 5.04
CA PRO A 332 9.48 -14.66 4.53
C PRO A 332 9.53 -15.77 5.58
N ALA A 333 9.11 -16.99 5.21
CA ALA A 333 9.11 -18.17 6.09
C ALA A 333 8.38 -17.97 7.44
N ASP A 334 7.46 -17.01 7.52
CA ASP A 334 6.79 -16.59 8.76
C ASP A 334 7.76 -16.14 9.86
N ASP A 335 8.98 -15.70 9.47
CA ASP A 335 10.00 -15.21 10.39
C ASP A 335 9.90 -13.68 10.56
N TYR A 336 9.27 -13.26 11.64
CA TYR A 336 9.12 -11.85 12.01
C TYR A 336 10.42 -11.18 12.46
N THR A 337 11.51 -11.95 12.62
CA THR A 337 12.84 -11.42 12.97
C THR A 337 13.69 -11.10 11.75
N ASP A 338 13.22 -11.44 10.55
CA ASP A 338 13.87 -11.04 9.31
C ASP A 338 13.99 -9.51 9.24
N PRO A 339 15.15 -8.95 8.84
CA PRO A 339 15.39 -7.50 8.83
C PRO A 339 14.37 -6.69 8.04
N ALA A 340 13.81 -7.21 6.95
CA ALA A 340 12.87 -6.48 6.12
C ALA A 340 11.52 -6.25 6.83
N PRO A 341 10.77 -7.27 7.29
CA PRO A 341 9.57 -7.03 8.08
C PRO A 341 9.89 -6.30 9.40
N ALA A 342 10.99 -6.58 10.08
CA ALA A 342 11.37 -5.89 11.32
C ALA A 342 11.52 -4.38 11.14
N SER A 343 12.15 -3.94 10.05
CA SER A 343 12.27 -2.52 9.69
C SER A 343 10.90 -1.87 9.45
N VAL A 344 9.99 -2.57 8.77
CA VAL A 344 8.63 -2.06 8.55
C VAL A 344 7.86 -1.97 9.86
N PHE A 345 7.93 -3.01 10.71
CA PHE A 345 7.24 -3.04 12.01
C PHE A 345 7.56 -1.86 12.92
N ALA A 346 8.81 -1.38 12.89
CA ALA A 346 9.25 -0.25 13.70
C ALA A 346 8.45 1.05 13.41
N HIS A 347 7.87 1.15 12.23
CA HIS A 347 7.11 2.33 11.78
C HIS A 347 5.59 2.19 11.94
N LEU A 348 5.06 0.99 12.22
CA LEU A 348 3.62 0.74 12.24
C LEU A 348 2.93 1.29 13.49
N ASN A 349 1.75 1.86 13.29
CA ASN A 349 0.83 2.27 14.35
C ASN A 349 -0.21 1.19 14.68
N ALA A 350 -0.56 0.35 13.70
CA ALA A 350 -1.47 -0.76 13.87
C ALA A 350 -1.07 -1.95 13.00
N THR A 351 -1.49 -3.14 13.42
CA THR A 351 -1.34 -4.37 12.66
C THR A 351 -2.70 -5.05 12.52
N THR A 352 -3.04 -5.46 11.31
CA THR A 352 -4.21 -6.25 11.00
C THR A 352 -3.76 -7.62 10.48
N ALA A 353 -3.94 -8.65 11.28
CA ALA A 353 -3.56 -10.01 10.95
C ALA A 353 -4.76 -10.75 10.37
N LEU A 354 -4.66 -11.24 9.13
CA LEU A 354 -5.67 -12.09 8.51
C LEU A 354 -5.31 -13.56 8.75
N SER A 355 -6.25 -14.31 9.29
CA SER A 355 -6.07 -15.69 9.73
C SER A 355 -6.77 -16.67 8.80
N ARG A 356 -6.03 -17.71 8.35
CA ARG A 356 -6.62 -18.79 7.56
C ARG A 356 -7.62 -19.61 8.37
N SER A 357 -7.35 -19.84 9.65
CA SER A 357 -8.26 -20.60 10.53
C SER A 357 -9.61 -19.91 10.71
N ILE A 358 -9.65 -18.58 10.65
CA ILE A 358 -10.89 -17.79 10.72
C ILE A 358 -11.61 -17.84 9.36
N SER A 359 -10.88 -17.73 8.25
CA SER A 359 -11.49 -17.84 6.90
C SER A 359 -12.07 -19.23 6.64
N GLU A 360 -11.44 -20.29 7.13
CA GLU A 360 -11.95 -21.68 7.05
C GLU A 360 -13.25 -21.89 7.81
N LYS A 361 -13.53 -21.09 8.86
CA LYS A 361 -14.82 -21.03 9.56
C LYS A 361 -15.89 -20.24 8.79
N GLY A 362 -15.53 -19.64 7.64
CA GLY A 362 -16.41 -18.77 6.85
C GLY A 362 -16.63 -17.39 7.46
N ILE A 363 -15.82 -16.96 8.43
CA ILE A 363 -15.92 -15.66 9.07
C ILE A 363 -15.13 -14.63 8.25
N TYR A 364 -15.79 -13.63 7.73
CA TYR A 364 -15.19 -12.55 6.94
C TYR A 364 -15.65 -11.17 7.47
N PRO A 365 -14.72 -10.16 7.53
CA PRO A 365 -13.30 -10.28 7.21
C PRO A 365 -12.59 -11.25 8.17
N ALA A 366 -11.62 -12.00 7.64
CA ALA A 366 -10.90 -13.02 8.41
C ALA A 366 -9.80 -12.41 9.32
N VAL A 367 -10.08 -11.29 9.94
CA VAL A 367 -9.17 -10.57 10.84
C VAL A 367 -9.10 -11.33 12.18
N ASP A 368 -7.88 -11.65 12.60
CA ASP A 368 -7.65 -12.25 13.92
C ASP A 368 -7.73 -11.15 15.00
N PRO A 369 -8.71 -11.20 15.89
CA PRO A 369 -8.91 -10.17 16.90
C PRO A 369 -7.88 -10.17 18.01
N LEU A 370 -7.15 -11.28 18.20
CA LEU A 370 -6.13 -11.43 19.24
C LEU A 370 -4.73 -11.08 18.74
N ASP A 371 -4.44 -11.40 17.47
CA ASP A 371 -3.15 -11.12 16.84
C ASP A 371 -3.08 -9.72 16.21
N SER A 372 -4.22 -9.02 16.10
CA SER A 372 -4.29 -7.65 15.60
C SER A 372 -4.12 -6.63 16.73
N THR A 373 -3.33 -5.60 16.48
CA THR A 373 -2.96 -4.60 17.51
C THR A 373 -3.09 -3.17 16.99
N SER A 374 -3.24 -2.22 17.91
CA SER A 374 -3.22 -0.79 17.61
C SER A 374 -2.63 0.01 18.78
N THR A 375 -1.77 0.96 18.45
CA THR A 375 -1.16 1.87 19.43
C THR A 375 -2.14 2.90 19.97
N ILE A 376 -3.23 3.18 19.25
CA ILE A 376 -4.25 4.17 19.64
C ILE A 376 -5.40 3.55 20.45
N LEU A 377 -5.44 2.24 20.64
CA LEU A 377 -6.44 1.61 21.49
C LEU A 377 -6.12 1.87 22.97
N LYS A 378 -6.38 3.10 23.40
CA LYS A 378 -6.15 3.61 24.77
C LYS A 378 -7.33 4.50 25.15
N ALA A 379 -7.71 4.48 26.43
CA ALA A 379 -8.87 5.21 26.93
C ALA A 379 -8.81 6.73 26.67
N ASP A 380 -7.63 7.31 26.70
CA ASP A 380 -7.38 8.74 26.45
C ASP A 380 -7.53 9.15 24.97
N ILE A 381 -7.51 8.19 24.04
CA ILE A 381 -7.63 8.45 22.60
C ILE A 381 -9.00 8.01 22.07
N VAL A 382 -9.39 6.75 22.30
CA VAL A 382 -10.65 6.21 21.73
C VAL A 382 -11.85 6.38 22.69
N GLY A 383 -11.61 6.78 23.93
CA GLY A 383 -12.63 6.90 24.97
C GLY A 383 -12.74 5.66 25.87
N GLU A 384 -13.24 5.87 27.08
CA GLU A 384 -13.32 4.85 28.14
C GLU A 384 -14.20 3.65 27.73
N ASP A 385 -15.37 3.90 27.13
CA ASP A 385 -16.32 2.85 26.78
C ASP A 385 -15.78 1.96 25.66
N HIS A 386 -15.20 2.55 24.61
CA HIS A 386 -14.57 1.80 23.53
C HIS A 386 -13.44 0.93 24.07
N PHE A 387 -12.52 1.51 24.85
CA PHE A 387 -11.37 0.80 25.44
C PHE A 387 -11.84 -0.36 26.32
N ARG A 388 -12.84 -0.15 27.19
CA ARG A 388 -13.42 -1.15 28.08
C ARG A 388 -14.02 -2.32 27.29
N VAL A 389 -14.90 -2.02 26.34
CA VAL A 389 -15.60 -3.05 25.52
C VAL A 389 -14.58 -3.85 24.70
N ALA A 390 -13.62 -3.19 24.07
CA ALA A 390 -12.57 -3.87 23.29
C ALA A 390 -11.76 -4.86 24.14
N ASN A 391 -11.36 -4.47 25.34
CA ASN A 391 -10.61 -5.36 26.25
C ASN A 391 -11.46 -6.53 26.73
N GLN A 392 -12.72 -6.30 27.07
CA GLN A 392 -13.63 -7.37 27.48
C GLN A 392 -13.87 -8.38 26.35
N VAL A 393 -14.03 -7.90 25.10
CA VAL A 393 -14.11 -8.79 23.93
C VAL A 393 -12.85 -9.64 23.77
N LYS A 394 -11.67 -9.02 23.87
CA LYS A 394 -10.39 -9.74 23.78
C LYS A 394 -10.23 -10.76 24.91
N GLU A 395 -10.60 -10.43 26.12
CA GLU A 395 -10.54 -11.32 27.29
C GLU A 395 -11.43 -12.55 27.09
N ILE A 396 -12.68 -12.35 26.65
CA ILE A 396 -13.64 -13.44 26.37
C ILE A 396 -13.12 -14.35 25.25
N LEU A 397 -12.61 -13.78 24.16
CA LEU A 397 -12.06 -14.56 23.04
C LEU A 397 -10.77 -15.28 23.42
N GLN A 398 -9.90 -14.69 24.24
CA GLN A 398 -8.70 -15.32 24.75
C GLN A 398 -9.06 -16.52 25.65
N ARG A 399 -10.00 -16.33 26.57
CA ARG A 399 -10.50 -17.42 27.43
C ARG A 399 -11.11 -18.55 26.59
N TYR A 400 -11.85 -18.22 25.57
CA TYR A 400 -12.42 -19.22 24.66
C TYR A 400 -11.35 -20.01 23.94
N LYS A 401 -10.28 -19.33 23.45
CA LYS A 401 -9.13 -19.98 22.80
C LYS A 401 -8.46 -21.01 23.74
N GLU A 402 -8.30 -20.66 25.02
CA GLU A 402 -7.75 -21.57 26.04
C GLU A 402 -8.65 -22.78 26.31
N LEU A 403 -9.97 -22.58 26.27
CA LEU A 403 -10.95 -23.64 26.49
C LEU A 403 -11.12 -24.59 25.30
N GLN A 404 -10.74 -24.18 24.08
CA GLN A 404 -10.92 -24.99 22.88
C GLN A 404 -10.23 -26.36 22.96
N ASP A 405 -9.02 -26.42 23.52
CA ASP A 405 -8.29 -27.68 23.70
C ASP A 405 -9.02 -28.61 24.69
N ILE A 406 -9.56 -28.04 25.77
CA ILE A 406 -10.33 -28.77 26.78
C ILE A 406 -11.62 -29.31 26.15
N ILE A 407 -12.33 -28.48 25.39
CA ILE A 407 -13.57 -28.85 24.69
C ILE A 407 -13.33 -29.97 23.68
N ALA A 408 -12.20 -29.91 22.95
CA ALA A 408 -11.85 -30.93 21.96
C ALA A 408 -11.56 -32.31 22.58
N ILE A 409 -11.05 -32.36 23.82
CA ILE A 409 -10.67 -33.60 24.51
C ILE A 409 -11.81 -34.13 25.37
N LEU A 410 -12.44 -33.28 26.16
CA LEU A 410 -13.42 -33.68 27.21
C LEU A 410 -14.87 -33.38 26.83
N GLY A 411 -15.11 -32.51 25.86
CA GLY A 411 -16.44 -32.02 25.52
C GLY A 411 -16.84 -30.79 26.33
N ILE A 412 -17.85 -30.06 25.83
CA ILE A 412 -18.36 -28.85 26.45
C ILE A 412 -19.07 -29.09 27.79
N ASP A 413 -19.60 -30.30 27.99
CA ASP A 413 -20.38 -30.64 29.17
C ASP A 413 -19.55 -30.70 30.44
N GLU A 414 -18.26 -30.93 30.33
CA GLU A 414 -17.31 -30.98 31.45
C GLU A 414 -16.81 -29.60 31.93
N LEU A 415 -17.19 -28.54 31.22
CA LEU A 415 -16.87 -27.18 31.62
C LEU A 415 -17.71 -26.71 32.81
N SER A 416 -17.20 -25.78 33.60
CA SER A 416 -17.97 -25.04 34.60
C SER A 416 -19.11 -24.27 33.94
N ASP A 417 -20.15 -23.94 34.68
CA ASP A 417 -21.28 -23.14 34.15
C ASP A 417 -20.82 -21.75 33.69
N GLU A 418 -19.81 -21.17 34.35
CA GLU A 418 -19.20 -19.89 33.98
C GLU A 418 -18.45 -20.01 32.64
N ASP A 419 -17.64 -21.06 32.49
CA ASP A 419 -16.91 -21.31 31.22
C ASP A 419 -17.87 -21.65 30.06
N LYS A 420 -18.99 -22.38 30.35
CA LYS A 420 -20.03 -22.61 29.34
C LYS A 420 -20.66 -21.32 28.84
N LEU A 421 -20.96 -20.40 29.75
CA LEU A 421 -21.51 -19.08 29.39
C LEU A 421 -20.47 -18.26 28.58
N THR A 422 -19.24 -18.28 29.02
CA THR A 422 -18.11 -17.61 28.29
C THR A 422 -17.98 -18.15 26.87
N VAL A 423 -18.01 -19.48 26.68
CA VAL A 423 -17.95 -20.11 25.35
C VAL A 423 -19.15 -19.70 24.48
N GLN A 424 -20.35 -19.66 25.03
CA GLN A 424 -21.53 -19.27 24.27
C GLN A 424 -21.46 -17.79 23.81
N ARG A 425 -21.02 -16.88 24.69
CA ARG A 425 -20.85 -15.48 24.36
C ARG A 425 -19.71 -15.29 23.37
N ALA A 426 -18.58 -15.99 23.55
CA ALA A 426 -17.44 -15.95 22.63
C ALA A 426 -17.86 -16.36 21.20
N ARG A 427 -18.65 -17.40 21.03
CA ARG A 427 -19.15 -17.84 19.72
C ARG A 427 -20.06 -16.82 19.07
N ARG A 428 -20.91 -16.13 19.85
CA ARG A 428 -21.73 -15.02 19.34
C ARG A 428 -20.85 -13.85 18.93
N ILE A 429 -19.83 -13.50 19.72
CA ILE A 429 -18.85 -12.47 19.41
C ILE A 429 -18.10 -12.81 18.12
N GLU A 430 -17.55 -14.02 17.97
CA GLU A 430 -16.88 -14.45 16.73
C GLU A 430 -17.77 -14.27 15.50
N ARG A 431 -19.04 -14.68 15.60
CA ARG A 431 -19.98 -14.54 14.49
C ARG A 431 -20.37 -13.09 14.23
N PHE A 432 -20.53 -12.28 15.27
CA PHE A 432 -20.88 -10.87 15.13
C PHE A 432 -19.69 -10.02 14.63
N LEU A 433 -18.44 -10.48 14.79
CA LEU A 433 -17.27 -9.88 14.14
C LEU A 433 -17.33 -10.02 12.61
N SER A 434 -18.06 -11.02 12.08
CA SER A 434 -18.32 -11.08 10.64
C SER A 434 -19.22 -9.93 10.19
N GLN A 435 -18.96 -9.45 8.97
CA GLN A 435 -19.67 -8.30 8.40
C GLN A 435 -19.82 -8.48 6.90
N PRO A 436 -20.99 -8.22 6.31
CA PRO A 436 -21.14 -8.22 4.87
C PRO A 436 -20.46 -6.99 4.27
N PHE A 437 -19.69 -7.18 3.21
CA PHE A 437 -18.98 -6.13 2.49
C PHE A 437 -19.72 -5.72 1.23
N PHE A 438 -19.71 -4.43 0.89
CA PHE A 438 -20.29 -3.92 -0.35
C PHE A 438 -19.63 -4.54 -1.58
N VAL A 439 -18.31 -4.67 -1.57
CA VAL A 439 -17.55 -5.26 -2.68
C VAL A 439 -17.77 -6.76 -2.84
N ALA A 440 -18.41 -7.41 -1.87
CA ALA A 440 -18.69 -8.84 -1.90
C ALA A 440 -20.19 -9.17 -2.08
N GLU A 441 -21.05 -8.19 -2.31
CA GLU A 441 -22.51 -8.38 -2.46
C GLU A 441 -22.87 -9.39 -3.55
N GLU A 442 -22.24 -9.31 -4.71
CA GLU A 442 -22.48 -10.22 -5.83
C GLU A 442 -22.15 -11.68 -5.52
N PHE A 443 -21.16 -11.91 -4.66
CA PHE A 443 -20.71 -13.25 -4.27
C PHE A 443 -21.50 -13.83 -3.09
N THR A 444 -21.88 -12.98 -2.14
CA THR A 444 -22.55 -13.39 -0.90
C THR A 444 -24.07 -13.35 -0.99
N GLY A 445 -24.60 -12.57 -1.92
CA GLY A 445 -26.03 -12.28 -2.02
C GLY A 445 -26.59 -11.50 -0.82
N THR A 446 -25.71 -10.92 -0.01
CA THR A 446 -26.07 -10.12 1.19
C THR A 446 -25.63 -8.68 0.97
N PRO A 447 -26.52 -7.68 1.15
CA PRO A 447 -26.14 -6.27 1.05
C PRO A 447 -25.02 -5.91 2.02
N GLY A 448 -24.04 -5.13 1.56
CA GLY A 448 -22.96 -4.64 2.40
C GLY A 448 -23.45 -3.71 3.50
N ALA A 449 -22.66 -3.57 4.55
CA ALA A 449 -22.98 -2.71 5.66
C ALA A 449 -21.75 -1.94 6.15
N TYR A 450 -21.85 -0.61 6.17
CA TYR A 450 -20.97 0.26 6.94
C TYR A 450 -21.53 0.34 8.38
N VAL A 451 -20.71 0.04 9.38
CA VAL A 451 -21.16 0.04 10.78
C VAL A 451 -20.42 1.12 11.55
N PRO A 452 -21.11 2.20 11.97
CA PRO A 452 -20.49 3.23 12.81
C PRO A 452 -19.93 2.66 14.12
N ILE A 453 -18.83 3.23 14.60
CA ILE A 453 -18.16 2.77 15.82
C ILE A 453 -19.10 2.78 17.04
N ALA A 454 -20.00 3.75 17.14
CA ALA A 454 -20.98 3.81 18.23
C ALA A 454 -21.92 2.59 18.25
N ASP A 455 -22.40 2.15 17.09
CA ASP A 455 -23.24 0.96 16.96
C ASP A 455 -22.43 -0.33 17.19
N THR A 456 -21.16 -0.33 16.78
CA THR A 456 -20.22 -1.42 17.06
C THR A 456 -20.04 -1.59 18.57
N ILE A 457 -19.68 -0.53 19.29
CA ILE A 457 -19.48 -0.56 20.75
C ILE A 457 -20.75 -1.04 21.44
N ARG A 458 -21.91 -0.44 21.11
CA ARG A 458 -23.22 -0.83 21.67
C ARG A 458 -23.52 -2.31 21.46
N GLY A 459 -23.32 -2.79 20.23
CA GLY A 459 -23.63 -4.18 19.88
C GLY A 459 -22.79 -5.19 20.67
N PHE A 460 -21.50 -4.97 20.78
CA PHE A 460 -20.63 -5.86 21.57
C PHE A 460 -20.86 -5.74 23.06
N GLU A 461 -21.13 -4.55 23.60
CA GLU A 461 -21.50 -4.35 25.00
C GLU A 461 -22.76 -5.14 25.37
N GLU A 462 -23.82 -5.08 24.55
CA GLU A 462 -25.06 -5.82 24.78
C GLU A 462 -24.84 -7.35 24.76
N ILE A 463 -23.93 -7.86 23.93
CA ILE A 463 -23.56 -9.28 23.90
C ILE A 463 -22.82 -9.66 25.19
N ILE A 464 -21.86 -8.85 25.63
CA ILE A 464 -21.06 -9.07 26.84
C ILE A 464 -21.96 -9.07 28.08
N GLU A 465 -22.88 -8.13 28.17
CA GLU A 465 -23.84 -8.02 29.26
C GLU A 465 -24.90 -9.15 29.28
N GLY A 466 -24.97 -9.94 28.21
CA GLY A 466 -25.87 -11.07 28.10
C GLY A 466 -27.31 -10.73 27.71
N LYS A 467 -27.56 -9.53 27.17
CA LYS A 467 -28.91 -9.13 26.70
C LYS A 467 -29.46 -10.03 25.58
N HIS A 468 -28.56 -10.75 24.91
CA HIS A 468 -28.88 -11.60 23.77
C HIS A 468 -28.47 -13.08 23.99
N ASP A 469 -28.38 -13.54 25.26
CA ASP A 469 -27.98 -14.91 25.57
C ASP A 469 -29.02 -15.96 25.11
N ASP A 470 -30.25 -15.55 24.86
CA ASP A 470 -31.35 -16.35 24.32
C ASP A 470 -31.39 -16.41 22.77
N VAL A 471 -30.60 -15.55 22.09
CA VAL A 471 -30.55 -15.48 20.62
C VAL A 471 -29.63 -16.57 20.08
N PRO A 472 -30.04 -17.35 19.06
CA PRO A 472 -29.17 -18.36 18.42
C PRO A 472 -27.93 -17.76 17.81
N GLU A 473 -26.76 -18.44 17.91
CA GLU A 473 -25.48 -18.00 17.34
C GLU A 473 -25.54 -17.66 15.83
N SER A 474 -26.39 -18.41 15.09
CA SER A 474 -26.53 -18.19 13.63
C SER A 474 -27.13 -16.83 13.28
N ALA A 475 -27.89 -16.22 14.17
CA ALA A 475 -28.49 -14.90 13.95
C ALA A 475 -27.44 -13.76 13.91
N PHE A 476 -26.26 -13.97 14.49
CA PHE A 476 -25.19 -12.99 14.53
C PHE A 476 -24.30 -13.00 13.28
N PHE A 477 -24.44 -14.02 12.44
CA PHE A 477 -23.54 -14.21 11.29
C PHE A 477 -23.87 -13.24 10.15
N LEU A 478 -22.85 -12.55 9.63
CA LEU A 478 -22.94 -11.57 8.55
C LEU A 478 -24.05 -10.52 8.81
N LYS A 479 -24.00 -9.90 9.98
CA LYS A 479 -24.86 -8.78 10.36
C LYS A 479 -24.04 -7.50 10.51
N GLY A 480 -24.63 -6.37 10.16
CA GLY A 480 -24.06 -5.05 10.43
C GLY A 480 -24.25 -4.68 11.89
N THR A 481 -25.47 -4.35 12.30
CA THR A 481 -25.77 -3.87 13.65
C THR A 481 -26.42 -4.95 14.51
N ILE A 482 -26.47 -4.72 15.83
CA ILE A 482 -27.15 -5.62 16.78
C ILE A 482 -28.66 -5.64 16.54
N ASP A 483 -29.24 -4.57 16.04
CA ASP A 483 -30.66 -4.49 15.71
C ASP A 483 -31.06 -5.48 14.62
N GLU A 484 -30.18 -5.66 13.61
CA GLU A 484 -30.36 -6.68 12.57
C GLU A 484 -30.33 -8.11 13.12
N VAL A 485 -29.50 -8.34 14.15
CA VAL A 485 -29.46 -9.64 14.86
C VAL A 485 -30.80 -9.92 15.53
N VAL A 486 -31.36 -8.93 16.25
CA VAL A 486 -32.65 -9.04 16.92
C VAL A 486 -33.80 -9.26 15.92
N GLU A 487 -33.73 -8.61 14.76
CA GLU A 487 -34.74 -8.83 13.69
C GLU A 487 -34.60 -10.22 13.06
N ALA A 488 -33.39 -10.71 12.85
CA ALA A 488 -33.13 -12.03 12.31
C ALA A 488 -33.61 -13.14 13.27
N ALA A 489 -33.51 -12.93 14.58
CA ALA A 489 -33.98 -13.87 15.60
C ALA A 489 -35.52 -13.97 15.70
N LYS A 490 -36.26 -12.97 15.18
CA LYS A 490 -37.75 -12.98 15.15
C LYS A 490 -38.32 -13.70 13.94
N LYS A 491 -37.51 -13.99 12.94
CA LYS A 491 -37.91 -14.73 11.72
C LYS A 491 -37.63 -16.23 11.86
#